data_060d7c18e44a06f8b5bbc6039085e574
#
_entry.id   060d7c18e44a06f8b5bbc6039085e574
#
_cell.length_a   1.000
_cell.length_b   1.000
_cell.length_c   1.000
_cell.angle_alpha   90.00
_cell.angle_beta   90.00
_cell.angle_gamma   90.00
#
_symmetry.space_group_name_H-M   'P 1'
#
loop_
_entity.id
_entity.type
_entity.pdbx_description
1 polymer ?
#
loop_
_entity_poly.entity_id
_entity_poly.type
_entity_poly.pdbx_seq_one_letter_code
_entity_poly.pdbx_strand_id
1 'polypeptide(L)'
;MIDRRDFLKIAGAVIPSWGLIPIASAQSSLYAGKVLINVHASGGIDASSWADPRETDPTMNNYAAARTPAVVAGNIRAAPMGNNAVFFQRYFQNMLVLNGVNSETNSHDDGTRAHATGMLAMNYPNLSELFASVHGKNLPMPWLNAGGMSTSVGLAPAAPMPDGNSFRTLLSPNSASATNDFMKAGDIQKVLAARTERVKAQAASNMVPRAQLVNAQFDAASNSRALLARVSDFLPATFDNAAHVGLVAAQAGITSTLQFASGGFDGHGQLANSYAQSLPRLTDLVDYIITKAGTMGIANRIFIRIYSEFGRTPLNNGNGKDHHSVGTQILMEATPPAWGNRVFGASGPRHQQVKVDPATGAVDPVNGKVMAPRHVHAAMRKYLGIQTSDPKFQLNVPATENFDIFNPAAKTGYPNL
;
A
#
# COMPACT_ATOMS: atom_id res chain seq x y z
N MET A 1 -15.50 -44.14 4.16
CA MET A 1 -14.26 -43.67 4.77
C MET A 1 -13.20 -43.66 3.67
N ILE A 2 -12.74 -42.52 3.25
CA ILE A 2 -11.67 -42.39 2.25
C ILE A 2 -10.36 -42.70 2.96
N ASP A 3 -9.60 -43.69 2.44
CA ASP A 3 -8.32 -44.12 3.02
C ASP A 3 -7.30 -42.97 2.90
N ARG A 4 -6.38 -42.83 3.87
CA ARG A 4 -5.28 -41.87 3.87
C ARG A 4 -4.46 -41.86 2.55
N ARG A 5 -4.34 -43.04 1.92
CA ARG A 5 -3.66 -43.18 0.62
C ARG A 5 -4.43 -42.58 -0.53
N ASP A 6 -5.76 -42.65 -0.51
CA ASP A 6 -6.60 -42.07 -1.55
C ASP A 6 -6.73 -40.57 -1.40
N PHE A 7 -6.71 -40.05 -0.15
CA PHE A 7 -6.58 -38.61 0.10
C PHE A 7 -5.27 -38.04 -0.45
N LEU A 8 -4.15 -38.76 -0.30
CA LEU A 8 -2.84 -38.31 -0.84
C LEU A 8 -2.79 -38.39 -2.36
N LYS A 9 -3.50 -39.32 -3.01
CA LYS A 9 -3.60 -39.39 -4.47
C LYS A 9 -4.44 -38.24 -5.03
N ILE A 10 -5.53 -37.87 -4.35
CA ILE A 10 -6.38 -36.74 -4.74
C ILE A 10 -5.65 -35.40 -4.50
N ALA A 11 -4.90 -35.26 -3.40
CA ALA A 11 -4.07 -34.09 -3.14
C ALA A 11 -2.89 -33.93 -4.12
N GLY A 12 -2.40 -35.04 -4.69
CA GLY A 12 -1.35 -35.04 -5.71
C GLY A 12 -1.83 -34.69 -7.14
N ALA A 13 -3.14 -34.81 -7.39
CA ALA A 13 -3.71 -34.60 -8.74
C ALA A 13 -4.16 -33.15 -9.02
N VAL A 14 -4.12 -32.27 -8.04
CA VAL A 14 -4.50 -30.84 -8.16
C VAL A 14 -3.30 -29.95 -7.83
N ILE A 15 -2.13 -30.30 -8.33
CA ILE A 15 -1.05 -29.35 -8.46
C ILE A 15 -1.23 -28.73 -9.84
N PRO A 16 -1.62 -27.44 -9.97
CA PRO A 16 -1.43 -26.77 -11.25
C PRO A 16 0.05 -26.94 -11.58
N SER A 17 0.35 -27.47 -12.76
CA SER A 17 1.69 -27.53 -13.30
C SER A 17 2.25 -26.11 -13.39
N TRP A 18 2.84 -25.64 -12.31
CA TRP A 18 3.78 -24.55 -12.36
C TRP A 18 4.95 -25.13 -13.15
N GLY A 19 4.86 -24.96 -14.47
CA GLY A 19 5.88 -25.41 -15.37
C GLY A 19 7.23 -25.03 -14.78
N LEU A 20 8.12 -26.00 -14.69
CA LEU A 20 9.54 -25.76 -14.47
C LEU A 20 9.94 -24.74 -15.53
N ILE A 21 9.88 -23.46 -15.19
CA ILE A 21 10.47 -22.41 -16.01
C ILE A 21 11.96 -22.77 -15.99
N PRO A 22 12.56 -23.09 -17.12
CA PRO A 22 14.01 -23.33 -17.17
C PRO A 22 14.62 -22.08 -16.54
N ILE A 23 15.49 -22.29 -15.55
CA ILE A 23 16.31 -21.23 -14.97
C ILE A 23 17.31 -20.87 -16.08
N ALA A 24 16.84 -20.17 -17.09
CA ALA A 24 17.72 -19.34 -17.89
C ALA A 24 18.26 -18.34 -16.87
N SER A 25 19.57 -18.24 -16.74
CA SER A 25 20.28 -17.17 -16.07
C SER A 25 20.01 -15.87 -16.82
N ALA A 26 18.76 -15.45 -16.83
CA ALA A 26 18.37 -14.14 -17.26
C ALA A 26 19.03 -13.20 -16.26
N GLN A 27 20.03 -12.48 -16.73
CA GLN A 27 20.57 -11.31 -16.06
C GLN A 27 19.38 -10.45 -15.72
N SER A 28 18.88 -10.53 -14.47
CA SER A 28 17.65 -9.88 -14.06
C SER A 28 17.85 -8.39 -14.23
N SER A 29 17.14 -7.80 -15.19
CA SER A 29 17.11 -6.36 -15.37
C SER A 29 16.61 -5.72 -14.08
N LEU A 30 17.17 -4.56 -13.70
CA LEU A 30 16.68 -3.77 -12.58
C LEU A 30 15.17 -3.52 -12.78
N TYR A 31 14.40 -3.65 -11.71
CA TYR A 31 12.99 -3.36 -11.78
C TYR A 31 12.77 -1.86 -12.07
N ALA A 32 12.17 -1.56 -13.19
CA ALA A 32 11.86 -0.20 -13.64
C ALA A 32 10.35 0.09 -13.71
N GLY A 33 9.52 -0.83 -13.26
CA GLY A 33 8.06 -0.69 -13.23
C GLY A 33 7.57 0.26 -12.15
N LYS A 34 6.24 0.38 -12.02
CA LYS A 34 5.61 1.18 -10.95
C LYS A 34 6.01 0.66 -9.57
N VAL A 35 6.13 1.59 -8.63
CA VAL A 35 6.38 1.32 -7.21
C VAL A 35 5.11 1.68 -6.45
N LEU A 36 4.51 0.70 -5.79
CA LEU A 36 3.35 0.92 -4.92
C LEU A 36 3.83 1.40 -3.55
N ILE A 37 3.33 2.53 -3.10
CA ILE A 37 3.57 3.08 -1.77
C ILE A 37 2.24 3.16 -1.02
N ASN A 38 2.07 2.35 0.03
CA ASN A 38 0.93 2.41 0.92
C ASN A 38 1.28 3.24 2.16
N VAL A 39 0.48 4.26 2.46
CA VAL A 39 0.60 5.09 3.66
C VAL A 39 -0.67 4.91 4.49
N HIS A 40 -0.56 4.25 5.63
CA HIS A 40 -1.65 4.02 6.57
C HIS A 40 -1.72 5.16 7.58
N ALA A 41 -2.78 5.98 7.50
CA ALA A 41 -3.11 6.99 8.52
C ALA A 41 -3.82 6.28 9.69
N SER A 42 -3.02 5.70 10.61
CA SER A 42 -3.50 4.80 11.65
C SER A 42 -4.25 5.52 12.77
N GLY A 43 -5.43 5.01 13.08
CA GLY A 43 -6.30 5.51 14.14
C GLY A 43 -7.69 5.93 13.66
N GLY A 44 -8.04 5.81 12.39
CA GLY A 44 -9.34 6.27 11.86
C GLY A 44 -9.34 7.76 11.57
N ILE A 45 -8.90 8.16 10.38
CA ILE A 45 -8.83 9.57 10.00
C ILE A 45 -10.22 10.17 9.84
N ASP A 46 -10.47 11.31 10.49
CA ASP A 46 -11.72 12.06 10.34
C ASP A 46 -11.81 12.69 8.95
N ALA A 47 -12.73 12.21 8.14
CA ALA A 47 -12.97 12.72 6.79
C ALA A 47 -13.24 14.23 6.77
N SER A 48 -14.00 14.74 7.77
CA SER A 48 -14.32 16.16 7.89
C SER A 48 -13.12 17.03 8.27
N SER A 49 -12.09 16.46 8.86
CA SER A 49 -10.83 17.14 9.16
C SER A 49 -9.78 16.98 8.06
N TRP A 50 -10.10 16.24 7.00
CA TRP A 50 -9.18 15.86 5.93
C TRP A 50 -9.71 16.32 4.56
N ALA A 51 -10.22 15.41 3.76
CA ALA A 51 -10.54 15.63 2.33
C ALA A 51 -12.05 15.57 2.03
N ASP A 52 -12.90 15.61 3.04
CA ASP A 52 -14.36 15.70 2.92
C ASP A 52 -14.95 16.72 3.93
N PRO A 53 -14.58 18.01 3.83
CA PRO A 53 -14.95 19.04 4.82
C PRO A 53 -16.45 19.30 4.85
N ARG A 54 -16.95 19.73 6.03
CA ARG A 54 -18.35 20.16 6.29
C ARG A 54 -18.32 21.51 7.00
N GLU A 55 -18.02 22.57 6.26
CA GLU A 55 -17.86 23.93 6.80
C GLU A 55 -19.17 24.61 7.21
N THR A 56 -20.29 24.06 6.76
CA THR A 56 -21.61 24.63 7.05
C THR A 56 -22.28 24.04 8.30
N ASP A 57 -21.78 22.92 8.83
CA ASP A 57 -22.30 22.30 10.06
C ASP A 57 -21.37 22.62 11.25
N PRO A 58 -21.74 23.61 12.10
CA PRO A 58 -20.89 24.05 13.21
C PRO A 58 -20.70 22.98 14.30
N THR A 59 -21.47 21.91 14.26
CA THR A 59 -21.37 20.81 15.23
C THR A 59 -20.33 19.79 14.87
N MET A 60 -19.80 19.81 13.64
CA MET A 60 -18.87 18.81 13.15
C MET A 60 -17.41 19.10 13.53
N ASN A 61 -16.99 20.36 13.42
CA ASN A 61 -15.59 20.73 13.68
C ASN A 61 -15.47 22.18 14.13
N ASN A 62 -14.39 22.49 14.83
CA ASN A 62 -14.10 23.84 15.32
C ASN A 62 -13.99 24.88 14.19
N TYR A 63 -13.44 24.50 13.03
CA TYR A 63 -13.33 25.39 11.88
C TYR A 63 -14.69 25.75 11.29
N ALA A 64 -15.63 24.81 11.28
CA ALA A 64 -16.99 25.05 10.85
C ALA A 64 -17.75 25.97 11.86
N ALA A 65 -17.57 25.75 13.16
CA ALA A 65 -18.08 26.62 14.21
C ALA A 65 -17.50 28.04 14.10
N ALA A 66 -16.22 28.16 13.74
CA ALA A 66 -15.57 29.46 13.48
C ALA A 66 -15.89 30.05 12.09
N ARG A 67 -16.71 29.36 11.29
CA ARG A 67 -17.03 29.74 9.90
C ARG A 67 -15.82 29.91 9.00
N THR A 68 -14.75 29.14 9.26
CA THR A 68 -13.57 29.14 8.41
C THR A 68 -13.88 28.30 7.16
N PRO A 69 -13.73 28.87 5.94
CA PRO A 69 -14.06 28.15 4.71
C PRO A 69 -13.11 26.99 4.46
N ALA A 70 -13.61 25.96 3.78
CA ALA A 70 -12.75 24.88 3.31
C ALA A 70 -11.69 25.40 2.32
N VAL A 71 -10.56 24.74 2.31
CA VAL A 71 -9.50 24.95 1.33
C VAL A 71 -9.98 24.41 -0.02
N VAL A 72 -9.92 25.24 -1.06
CA VAL A 72 -10.22 24.84 -2.44
C VAL A 72 -8.90 24.66 -3.18
N ALA A 73 -8.70 23.47 -3.76
CA ALA A 73 -7.54 23.10 -4.54
C ALA A 73 -7.99 22.39 -5.83
N GLY A 74 -8.15 23.17 -6.90
CA GLY A 74 -8.79 22.69 -8.13
C GLY A 74 -10.22 22.20 -7.87
N ASN A 75 -10.48 20.95 -8.20
CA ASN A 75 -11.77 20.28 -7.95
C ASN A 75 -11.85 19.62 -6.56
N ILE A 76 -10.84 19.76 -5.72
CA ILE A 76 -10.76 19.13 -4.41
C ILE A 76 -10.99 20.17 -3.32
N ARG A 77 -11.70 19.75 -2.27
CA ARG A 77 -11.87 20.55 -1.06
C ARG A 77 -11.26 19.82 0.12
N ALA A 78 -10.60 20.56 0.99
CA ALA A 78 -9.98 20.01 2.20
C ALA A 78 -10.34 20.88 3.41
N ALA A 79 -10.29 20.27 4.59
CA ALA A 79 -10.48 21.00 5.83
C ALA A 79 -9.33 21.99 6.06
N PRO A 80 -9.62 23.22 6.57
CA PRO A 80 -8.59 24.19 6.87
C PRO A 80 -7.89 23.86 8.22
N MET A 81 -7.31 22.67 8.31
CA MET A 81 -6.67 22.12 9.50
C MET A 81 -5.23 21.69 9.23
N GLY A 82 -4.36 21.85 10.22
CA GLY A 82 -2.94 21.53 10.07
C GLY A 82 -2.33 22.24 8.86
N ASN A 83 -1.58 21.50 8.05
CA ASN A 83 -0.99 21.99 6.79
C ASN A 83 -1.75 21.51 5.53
N ASN A 84 -3.02 21.12 5.67
CA ASN A 84 -3.85 20.68 4.55
C ASN A 84 -3.85 21.70 3.39
N ALA A 85 -3.94 23.02 3.70
CA ALA A 85 -3.94 24.04 2.67
C ALA A 85 -2.70 23.94 1.76
N VAL A 86 -1.53 23.85 2.34
CA VAL A 86 -0.26 23.73 1.60
C VAL A 86 -0.22 22.44 0.80
N PHE A 87 -0.57 21.32 1.43
CA PHE A 87 -0.51 20.00 0.82
C PHE A 87 -1.48 19.86 -0.37
N PHE A 88 -2.76 20.19 -0.16
CA PHE A 88 -3.76 20.03 -1.22
C PHE A 88 -3.55 21.02 -2.35
N GLN A 89 -3.20 22.29 -2.08
CA GLN A 89 -2.90 23.26 -3.13
C GLN A 89 -1.66 22.88 -3.95
N ARG A 90 -0.70 22.20 -3.34
CA ARG A 90 0.51 21.76 -4.05
C ARG A 90 0.26 20.53 -4.92
N TYR A 91 -0.61 19.59 -4.45
CA TYR A 91 -0.72 18.27 -5.04
C TYR A 91 -2.10 17.90 -5.59
N PHE A 92 -3.04 18.84 -5.70
CA PHE A 92 -4.38 18.52 -6.20
C PHE A 92 -4.38 17.85 -7.59
N GLN A 93 -3.46 18.21 -8.47
CA GLN A 93 -3.34 17.62 -9.80
C GLN A 93 -2.84 16.16 -9.75
N ASN A 94 -2.19 15.77 -8.67
CA ASN A 94 -1.62 14.45 -8.48
C ASN A 94 -2.59 13.44 -7.89
N MET A 95 -3.74 13.90 -7.34
CA MET A 95 -4.58 13.08 -6.47
C MET A 95 -6.00 12.91 -6.96
N LEU A 96 -6.56 11.78 -6.56
CA LEU A 96 -7.97 11.42 -6.60
C LEU A 96 -8.42 11.14 -5.18
N VAL A 97 -9.39 11.90 -4.70
CA VAL A 97 -10.03 11.70 -3.40
C VAL A 97 -11.22 10.75 -3.56
N LEU A 98 -11.29 9.73 -2.73
CA LEU A 98 -12.39 8.76 -2.65
C LEU A 98 -13.19 9.04 -1.38
N ASN A 99 -14.38 9.63 -1.50
CA ASN A 99 -15.25 9.92 -0.37
C ASN A 99 -16.36 8.88 -0.24
N GLY A 100 -16.81 8.62 0.98
CA GLY A 100 -17.90 7.69 1.24
C GLY A 100 -17.49 6.21 1.16
N VAL A 101 -16.22 5.89 1.37
CA VAL A 101 -15.77 4.49 1.46
C VAL A 101 -16.21 3.90 2.79
N ASN A 102 -17.11 2.92 2.77
CA ASN A 102 -17.62 2.26 3.96
C ASN A 102 -16.76 1.02 4.30
N SER A 103 -16.06 1.08 5.42
CA SER A 103 -15.25 -0.02 5.96
C SER A 103 -16.07 -1.23 6.39
N GLU A 104 -17.39 -1.07 6.53
CA GLU A 104 -18.32 -2.10 7.03
C GLU A 104 -18.01 -2.56 8.46
N THR A 105 -17.19 -1.79 9.19
CA THR A 105 -16.77 -2.06 10.57
C THR A 105 -16.32 -0.77 11.27
N ASN A 106 -16.32 -0.79 12.60
CA ASN A 106 -15.77 0.24 13.48
C ASN A 106 -14.64 -0.33 14.38
N SER A 107 -14.13 -1.51 14.06
CA SER A 107 -13.00 -2.14 14.75
C SER A 107 -11.68 -1.78 14.07
N HIS A 108 -10.67 -1.37 14.82
CA HIS A 108 -9.33 -1.06 14.28
C HIS A 108 -8.73 -2.24 13.51
N ASP A 109 -8.77 -3.44 14.07
CA ASP A 109 -8.16 -4.63 13.45
C ASP A 109 -8.90 -5.05 12.18
N ASP A 110 -10.24 -5.08 12.23
CA ASP A 110 -11.06 -5.48 11.10
C ASP A 110 -11.02 -4.43 9.99
N GLY A 111 -11.07 -3.14 10.35
CA GLY A 111 -10.95 -2.03 9.41
C GLY A 111 -9.57 -1.99 8.74
N THR A 112 -8.50 -2.15 9.52
CA THR A 112 -7.14 -2.27 8.98
C THR A 112 -7.05 -3.41 7.98
N ARG A 113 -7.59 -4.59 8.33
CA ARG A 113 -7.64 -5.75 7.43
C ARG A 113 -8.46 -5.46 6.18
N ALA A 114 -9.68 -4.92 6.32
CA ALA A 114 -10.55 -4.60 5.19
C ALA A 114 -9.86 -3.64 4.21
N HIS A 115 -9.22 -2.59 4.73
CA HIS A 115 -8.51 -1.62 3.89
C HIS A 115 -7.17 -2.14 3.36
N ALA A 116 -6.49 -3.04 4.04
CA ALA A 116 -5.24 -3.62 3.55
C ALA A 116 -5.46 -4.70 2.48
N THR A 117 -6.53 -5.50 2.59
CA THR A 117 -6.77 -6.68 1.74
C THR A 117 -7.93 -6.51 0.74
N GLY A 118 -8.85 -5.59 1.01
CA GLY A 118 -10.14 -5.45 0.33
C GLY A 118 -11.25 -6.30 0.96
N MET A 119 -10.97 -7.06 2.04
CA MET A 119 -11.90 -8.00 2.64
C MET A 119 -11.88 -7.93 4.16
N LEU A 120 -13.05 -8.03 4.80
CA LEU A 120 -13.14 -8.22 6.25
C LEU A 120 -12.68 -9.62 6.68
N ALA A 121 -12.86 -10.62 5.82
CA ALA A 121 -12.46 -11.98 6.08
C ALA A 121 -10.94 -12.13 6.19
N MET A 122 -10.49 -13.08 7.03
CA MET A 122 -9.08 -13.41 7.20
C MET A 122 -8.52 -14.19 6.00
N ASN A 123 -7.22 -14.30 5.92
CA ASN A 123 -6.48 -15.06 4.90
C ASN A 123 -6.60 -14.54 3.47
N TYR A 124 -6.88 -13.25 3.31
CA TYR A 124 -6.72 -12.55 2.04
C TYR A 124 -5.37 -11.80 2.01
N PRO A 125 -4.69 -11.77 0.86
CA PRO A 125 -3.43 -11.08 0.75
C PRO A 125 -3.60 -9.57 0.84
N ASN A 126 -2.65 -8.91 1.51
CA ASN A 126 -2.50 -7.48 1.51
C ASN A 126 -2.20 -6.97 0.08
N LEU A 127 -2.66 -5.78 -0.27
CA LEU A 127 -2.38 -5.17 -1.58
C LEU A 127 -0.87 -5.05 -1.84
N SER A 128 -0.10 -4.71 -0.79
CA SER A 128 1.37 -4.66 -0.85
C SER A 128 1.97 -6.01 -1.22
N GLU A 129 1.49 -7.08 -0.59
CA GLU A 129 1.90 -8.45 -0.86
C GLU A 129 1.55 -8.88 -2.30
N LEU A 130 0.32 -8.60 -2.74
CA LEU A 130 -0.11 -8.91 -4.10
C LEU A 130 0.76 -8.21 -5.14
N PHE A 131 0.97 -6.90 -4.97
CA PHE A 131 1.80 -6.13 -5.90
C PHE A 131 3.24 -6.66 -5.93
N ALA A 132 3.81 -6.90 -4.75
CA ALA A 132 5.14 -7.48 -4.62
C ALA A 132 5.26 -8.87 -5.25
N SER A 133 4.23 -9.72 -5.12
CA SER A 133 4.23 -11.07 -5.70
C SER A 133 4.14 -11.08 -7.23
N VAL A 134 3.47 -10.09 -7.83
CA VAL A 134 3.32 -9.96 -9.28
C VAL A 134 4.52 -9.23 -9.89
N HIS A 135 4.84 -8.05 -9.37
CA HIS A 135 5.83 -7.15 -9.97
C HIS A 135 7.23 -7.29 -9.35
N GLY A 136 7.31 -7.80 -8.12
CA GLY A 136 8.56 -7.96 -7.37
C GLY A 136 9.04 -9.38 -7.19
N LYS A 137 8.46 -10.37 -7.89
CA LYS A 137 8.70 -11.80 -7.67
C LYS A 137 10.18 -12.22 -7.59
N ASN A 138 11.04 -11.57 -8.36
CA ASN A 138 12.47 -11.88 -8.45
C ASN A 138 13.35 -10.82 -7.77
N LEU A 139 12.76 -9.92 -6.98
CA LEU A 139 13.50 -8.87 -6.29
C LEU A 139 13.98 -9.35 -4.93
N PRO A 140 15.17 -8.89 -4.48
CA PRO A 140 15.72 -9.27 -3.17
C PRO A 140 14.84 -8.81 -2.00
N MET A 141 14.20 -7.68 -2.12
CA MET A 141 13.37 -7.07 -1.08
C MET A 141 12.05 -6.57 -1.69
N PRO A 142 11.17 -7.46 -2.19
CA PRO A 142 10.04 -7.08 -3.01
C PRO A 142 9.05 -6.15 -2.29
N TRP A 143 8.94 -6.26 -0.96
CA TRP A 143 8.09 -5.45 -0.10
C TRP A 143 8.85 -5.01 1.15
N LEU A 144 9.13 -3.71 1.25
CA LEU A 144 9.73 -3.06 2.43
C LEU A 144 8.64 -2.40 3.28
N ASN A 145 8.63 -2.69 4.59
CA ASN A 145 7.61 -2.23 5.51
C ASN A 145 8.20 -1.44 6.68
N ALA A 146 7.77 -0.16 6.80
CA ALA A 146 8.08 0.74 7.92
C ALA A 146 6.85 1.01 8.80
N GLY A 147 5.77 0.21 8.68
CA GLY A 147 4.56 0.33 9.50
C GLY A 147 3.29 -0.06 8.77
N GLY A 148 2.22 -0.27 9.52
CA GLY A 148 0.94 -0.78 9.02
C GLY A 148 0.89 -2.31 8.95
N MET A 149 -0.19 -2.86 8.40
CA MET A 149 -0.42 -4.31 8.36
C MET A 149 0.59 -5.02 7.45
N SER A 150 1.40 -5.88 8.03
CA SER A 150 2.43 -6.67 7.34
C SER A 150 2.14 -8.18 7.29
N THR A 151 0.93 -8.58 7.66
CA THR A 151 0.52 -9.99 7.59
C THR A 151 0.51 -10.47 6.15
N SER A 152 1.18 -11.59 5.91
CA SER A 152 1.31 -12.24 4.61
C SER A 152 0.57 -13.57 4.60
N VAL A 153 -0.01 -13.92 3.45
CA VAL A 153 -0.55 -15.27 3.19
C VAL A 153 0.47 -16.17 2.48
N GLY A 154 1.71 -15.70 2.34
CA GLY A 154 2.84 -16.46 1.80
C GLY A 154 3.15 -16.21 0.33
N LEU A 155 2.60 -15.15 -0.28
CA LEU A 155 2.89 -14.79 -1.69
C LEU A 155 4.21 -14.01 -1.81
N ALA A 156 4.41 -13.04 -0.92
CA ALA A 156 5.65 -12.27 -0.82
C ALA A 156 5.90 -11.88 0.64
N PRO A 157 7.12 -12.06 1.17
CA PRO A 157 7.42 -11.67 2.54
C PRO A 157 7.54 -10.16 2.66
N ALA A 158 7.00 -9.60 3.75
CA ALA A 158 7.32 -8.24 4.17
C ALA A 158 8.69 -8.25 4.86
N ALA A 159 9.62 -7.48 4.34
CA ALA A 159 10.88 -7.20 5.03
C ALA A 159 10.75 -5.90 5.84
N PRO A 160 11.19 -5.86 7.10
CA PRO A 160 11.27 -4.60 7.83
C PRO A 160 12.11 -3.59 7.07
N MET A 161 11.68 -2.32 7.03
CA MET A 161 12.47 -1.24 6.46
C MET A 161 13.70 -1.02 7.34
N PRO A 162 14.93 -1.21 6.84
CA PRO A 162 16.12 -0.96 7.63
C PRO A 162 16.35 0.55 7.81
N ASP A 163 17.04 0.94 8.87
CA ASP A 163 17.66 2.27 8.92
C ASP A 163 18.82 2.36 7.91
N GLY A 164 19.30 3.59 7.66
CA GLY A 164 20.31 3.81 6.63
C GLY A 164 21.64 3.07 6.87
N ASN A 165 22.07 2.91 8.12
CA ASN A 165 23.29 2.19 8.45
C ASN A 165 23.12 0.67 8.30
N SER A 166 22.00 0.15 8.79
CA SER A 166 21.61 -1.26 8.60
C SER A 166 21.49 -1.60 7.12
N PHE A 167 20.93 -0.68 6.30
CA PHE A 167 20.84 -0.87 4.87
C PHE A 167 22.21 -0.98 4.21
N ARG A 168 23.15 -0.10 4.56
CA ARG A 168 24.55 -0.18 4.09
C ARG A 168 25.22 -1.48 4.48
N THR A 169 25.03 -1.92 5.72
CA THR A 169 25.57 -3.19 6.23
C THR A 169 25.01 -4.40 5.48
N LEU A 170 23.71 -4.41 5.14
CA LEU A 170 23.11 -5.46 4.32
C LEU A 170 23.74 -5.56 2.93
N LEU A 171 24.11 -4.41 2.35
CA LEU A 171 24.71 -4.35 1.02
C LEU A 171 26.21 -4.73 1.02
N SER A 172 26.89 -4.45 2.11
CA SER A 172 28.33 -4.68 2.29
C SER A 172 28.63 -5.23 3.69
N PRO A 173 28.22 -6.48 3.98
CA PRO A 173 28.31 -7.04 5.34
C PRO A 173 29.74 -7.09 5.87
N ASN A 174 30.74 -7.19 4.99
CA ASN A 174 32.15 -7.20 5.39
C ASN A 174 32.71 -5.81 5.74
N SER A 175 32.02 -4.73 5.37
CA SER A 175 32.44 -3.36 5.73
C SER A 175 32.00 -2.95 7.13
N ALA A 176 31.17 -3.74 7.80
CA ALA A 176 30.66 -3.45 9.14
C ALA A 176 31.74 -3.53 10.25
N SER A 177 32.88 -4.14 9.95
CA SER A 177 34.05 -4.19 10.86
C SER A 177 35.32 -4.17 10.06
N ALA A 178 36.18 -3.19 10.31
CA ALA A 178 37.53 -3.13 9.73
C ALA A 178 38.45 -4.24 10.25
N THR A 179 38.04 -4.95 11.31
CA THR A 179 38.88 -5.92 12.03
C THR A 179 38.39 -7.36 12.00
N ASN A 180 37.14 -7.60 11.59
CA ASN A 180 36.56 -8.94 11.55
C ASN A 180 35.89 -9.21 10.20
N ASP A 181 36.62 -9.81 9.27
CA ASP A 181 36.03 -10.54 8.15
C ASP A 181 35.28 -11.76 8.71
N PHE A 182 33.95 -11.63 8.85
CA PHE A 182 33.10 -12.73 9.30
C PHE A 182 33.28 -13.98 8.43
N MET A 183 33.57 -13.80 7.15
CA MET A 183 33.93 -14.85 6.22
C MET A 183 34.81 -14.28 5.10
N LYS A 184 35.90 -14.93 4.81
CA LYS A 184 36.72 -14.60 3.64
C LYS A 184 35.93 -14.82 2.35
N ALA A 185 36.13 -13.99 1.35
CA ALA A 185 35.40 -14.07 0.09
C ALA A 185 35.44 -15.48 -0.55
N GLY A 186 36.57 -16.18 -0.46
CA GLY A 186 36.71 -17.56 -0.94
C GLY A 186 35.86 -18.58 -0.16
N ASP A 187 35.63 -18.36 1.13
CA ASP A 187 34.83 -19.26 1.95
C ASP A 187 33.32 -19.03 1.70
N ILE A 188 32.92 -17.80 1.46
CA ILE A 188 31.56 -17.48 1.01
C ILE A 188 31.24 -18.23 -0.29
N GLN A 189 32.14 -18.22 -1.26
CA GLN A 189 31.96 -18.95 -2.54
C GLN A 189 31.84 -20.45 -2.34
N LYS A 190 32.64 -21.05 -1.45
CA LYS A 190 32.55 -22.48 -1.11
C LYS A 190 31.20 -22.81 -0.46
N VAL A 191 30.75 -22.01 0.49
CA VAL A 191 29.45 -22.21 1.16
C VAL A 191 28.30 -22.10 0.15
N LEU A 192 28.34 -21.11 -0.75
CA LEU A 192 27.31 -20.94 -1.78
C LEU A 192 27.32 -22.12 -2.77
N ALA A 193 28.47 -22.58 -3.21
CA ALA A 193 28.60 -23.73 -4.09
C ALA A 193 28.04 -25.00 -3.43
N ALA A 194 28.48 -25.31 -2.19
CA ALA A 194 28.01 -26.49 -1.47
C ALA A 194 26.49 -26.43 -1.21
N ARG A 195 25.94 -25.24 -0.99
CA ARG A 195 24.49 -25.03 -0.82
C ARG A 195 23.73 -25.24 -2.14
N THR A 196 24.25 -24.73 -3.25
CA THR A 196 23.66 -24.94 -4.58
C THR A 196 23.57 -26.44 -4.91
N GLU A 197 24.63 -27.19 -4.67
CA GLU A 197 24.64 -28.66 -4.89
C GLU A 197 23.62 -29.35 -3.95
N ARG A 198 23.51 -28.95 -2.70
CA ARG A 198 22.52 -29.50 -1.79
C ARG A 198 21.08 -29.20 -2.24
N VAL A 199 20.80 -27.98 -2.70
CA VAL A 199 19.45 -27.62 -3.22
C VAL A 199 19.12 -28.42 -4.46
N LYS A 200 20.07 -28.64 -5.39
CA LYS A 200 19.91 -29.52 -6.55
C LYS A 200 19.60 -30.96 -6.15
N ALA A 201 20.36 -31.51 -5.19
CA ALA A 201 20.12 -32.84 -4.67
C ALA A 201 18.78 -32.99 -3.99
N GLN A 202 18.33 -31.98 -3.24
CA GLN A 202 17.02 -31.95 -2.61
C GLN A 202 15.89 -31.80 -3.64
N ALA A 203 16.07 -31.01 -4.70
CA ALA A 203 15.09 -30.88 -5.78
C ALA A 203 14.91 -32.19 -6.56
N ALA A 204 15.94 -33.02 -6.65
CA ALA A 204 15.87 -34.37 -7.24
C ALA A 204 15.22 -35.40 -6.32
N SER A 205 15.01 -35.09 -5.03
CA SER A 205 14.31 -35.94 -4.07
C SER A 205 12.82 -35.60 -4.01
N ASN A 206 11.96 -36.58 -3.68
CA ASN A 206 10.51 -36.38 -3.51
C ASN A 206 10.20 -35.53 -2.25
N MET A 207 10.51 -34.24 -2.29
CA MET A 207 10.23 -33.33 -1.19
C MET A 207 8.75 -32.97 -1.12
N VAL A 208 8.27 -32.75 0.13
CA VAL A 208 6.92 -32.21 0.34
C VAL A 208 6.83 -30.79 -0.28
N PRO A 209 5.64 -30.40 -0.80
CA PRO A 209 5.45 -29.13 -1.51
C PRO A 209 5.95 -27.89 -0.76
N ARG A 210 5.80 -27.86 0.56
CA ARG A 210 6.29 -26.78 1.41
C ARG A 210 7.83 -26.64 1.37
N ALA A 211 8.55 -27.75 1.36
CA ALA A 211 10.01 -27.73 1.27
C ALA A 211 10.50 -27.30 -0.12
N GLN A 212 9.78 -27.68 -1.18
CA GLN A 212 10.04 -27.20 -2.53
C GLN A 212 9.87 -25.67 -2.63
N LEU A 213 8.79 -25.14 -2.05
CA LEU A 213 8.54 -23.69 -2.01
C LEU A 213 9.66 -22.93 -1.26
N VAL A 214 10.05 -23.42 -0.08
CA VAL A 214 11.13 -22.80 0.72
C VAL A 214 12.47 -22.82 -0.03
N ASN A 215 12.79 -23.91 -0.71
CA ASN A 215 14.00 -24.00 -1.53
C ASN A 215 13.96 -23.05 -2.72
N ALA A 216 12.82 -22.95 -3.42
CA ALA A 216 12.65 -22.01 -4.53
C ALA A 216 12.79 -20.55 -4.08
N GLN A 217 12.21 -20.20 -2.94
CA GLN A 217 12.35 -18.85 -2.33
C GLN A 217 13.81 -18.56 -1.95
N PHE A 218 14.51 -19.55 -1.41
CA PHE A 218 15.91 -19.41 -1.07
C PHE A 218 16.79 -19.23 -2.32
N ASP A 219 16.56 -19.99 -3.38
CA ASP A 219 17.27 -19.85 -4.65
C ASP A 219 17.04 -18.48 -5.27
N ALA A 220 15.79 -18.01 -5.28
CA ALA A 220 15.46 -16.68 -5.74
C ALA A 220 16.20 -15.59 -4.93
N ALA A 221 16.24 -15.71 -3.61
CA ALA A 221 16.98 -14.80 -2.72
C ALA A 221 18.50 -14.86 -2.96
N SER A 222 19.06 -16.04 -3.18
CA SER A 222 20.49 -16.22 -3.45
C SER A 222 20.89 -15.64 -4.80
N ASN A 223 20.08 -15.87 -5.83
CA ASN A 223 20.30 -15.34 -7.19
C ASN A 223 20.12 -13.81 -7.25
N SER A 224 19.27 -13.25 -6.40
CA SER A 224 19.06 -11.81 -6.30
C SER A 224 20.19 -11.04 -5.59
N ARG A 225 21.13 -11.76 -4.96
CA ARG A 225 22.29 -11.15 -4.28
C ARG A 225 23.15 -10.28 -5.21
N ALA A 226 23.28 -10.66 -6.46
CA ALA A 226 23.98 -9.87 -7.47
C ALA A 226 23.32 -8.49 -7.71
N LEU A 227 21.99 -8.40 -7.53
CA LEU A 227 21.26 -7.13 -7.61
C LEU A 227 21.57 -6.22 -6.44
N LEU A 228 21.81 -6.77 -5.23
CA LEU A 228 22.17 -5.98 -4.06
C LEU A 228 23.52 -5.26 -4.26
N ALA A 229 24.47 -5.85 -4.93
CA ALA A 229 25.76 -5.21 -5.21
C ALA A 229 25.60 -3.92 -6.04
N ARG A 230 24.59 -3.86 -6.91
CA ARG A 230 24.32 -2.70 -7.77
C ARG A 230 23.69 -1.51 -7.01
N VAL A 231 23.18 -1.74 -5.81
CA VAL A 231 22.60 -0.67 -4.98
C VAL A 231 23.68 0.32 -4.54
N SER A 232 24.96 -0.12 -4.48
CA SER A 232 26.08 0.77 -4.16
C SER A 232 26.14 2.02 -5.04
N ASP A 233 25.71 1.92 -6.30
CA ASP A 233 25.72 3.02 -7.27
C ASP A 233 24.67 4.10 -6.94
N PHE A 234 23.70 3.79 -6.10
CA PHE A 234 22.58 4.66 -5.70
C PHE A 234 22.66 5.12 -4.25
N LEU A 235 23.67 4.68 -3.49
CA LEU A 235 23.77 5.03 -2.07
C LEU A 235 24.09 6.52 -1.90
N PRO A 236 23.27 7.29 -1.18
CA PRO A 236 23.57 8.68 -0.85
C PRO A 236 24.68 8.72 0.22
N ALA A 237 25.30 9.87 0.42
CA ALA A 237 26.24 10.07 1.54
C ALA A 237 25.57 9.82 2.89
N THR A 238 24.34 10.31 3.06
CA THR A 238 23.50 10.13 4.26
C THR A 238 22.06 9.80 3.85
N PHE A 239 21.37 9.07 4.73
CA PHE A 239 19.93 8.86 4.59
C PHE A 239 19.17 9.85 5.49
N ASP A 240 18.14 10.49 4.97
CA ASP A 240 17.35 11.46 5.73
C ASP A 240 16.41 10.76 6.71
N ASN A 241 15.75 9.69 6.25
CA ASN A 241 14.74 8.93 6.98
C ASN A 241 14.45 7.57 6.30
N ALA A 242 13.51 6.80 6.86
CA ALA A 242 13.10 5.50 6.30
C ALA A 242 12.53 5.59 4.87
N ALA A 243 11.83 6.68 4.52
CA ALA A 243 11.31 6.86 3.17
C ALA A 243 12.45 7.03 2.16
N HIS A 244 13.54 7.71 2.53
CA HIS A 244 14.73 7.81 1.68
C HIS A 244 15.35 6.44 1.40
N VAL A 245 15.47 5.57 2.42
CA VAL A 245 15.97 4.20 2.24
C VAL A 245 15.10 3.43 1.25
N GLY A 246 13.77 3.48 1.44
CA GLY A 246 12.82 2.82 0.54
C GLY A 246 12.92 3.33 -0.91
N LEU A 247 13.05 4.64 -1.11
CA LEU A 247 13.18 5.25 -2.44
C LEU A 247 14.50 4.87 -3.11
N VAL A 248 15.62 4.79 -2.37
CA VAL A 248 16.90 4.29 -2.88
C VAL A 248 16.77 2.83 -3.31
N ALA A 249 16.13 1.99 -2.51
CA ALA A 249 15.85 0.60 -2.86
C ALA A 249 14.98 0.50 -4.14
N ALA A 250 13.99 1.39 -4.29
CA ALA A 250 13.14 1.46 -5.48
C ALA A 250 13.90 1.97 -6.71
N GLN A 251 14.76 2.98 -6.56
CA GLN A 251 15.62 3.50 -7.63
C GLN A 251 16.60 2.42 -8.11
N ALA A 252 17.21 1.72 -7.18
CA ALA A 252 18.10 0.59 -7.46
C ALA A 252 17.38 -0.65 -8.00
N GLY A 253 16.05 -0.64 -8.11
CA GLY A 253 15.26 -1.72 -8.67
C GLY A 253 15.26 -3.00 -7.84
N ILE A 254 15.45 -2.93 -6.52
CA ILE A 254 15.45 -4.09 -5.61
C ILE A 254 14.15 -4.25 -4.81
N THR A 255 13.25 -3.27 -4.89
CA THR A 255 11.91 -3.32 -4.30
C THR A 255 10.86 -2.82 -5.29
N SER A 256 9.64 -3.32 -5.18
CA SER A 256 8.47 -2.83 -5.92
C SER A 256 7.43 -2.19 -5.00
N THR A 257 7.50 -2.46 -3.69
CA THR A 257 6.47 -2.04 -2.74
C THR A 257 7.08 -1.47 -1.48
N LEU A 258 6.60 -0.30 -1.08
CA LEU A 258 6.93 0.36 0.17
C LEU A 258 5.65 0.55 0.99
N GLN A 259 5.76 0.39 2.29
CA GLN A 259 4.64 0.60 3.21
C GLN A 259 5.07 1.40 4.42
N PHE A 260 4.26 2.40 4.78
CA PHE A 260 4.47 3.29 5.90
C PHE A 260 3.20 3.42 6.73
N ALA A 261 3.34 3.82 8.00
CA ALA A 261 2.24 4.25 8.84
C ALA A 261 2.53 5.62 9.45
N SER A 262 1.48 6.43 9.56
CA SER A 262 1.47 7.69 10.29
C SER A 262 0.33 7.63 11.31
N GLY A 263 0.66 7.57 12.60
CA GLY A 263 -0.32 7.42 13.67
C GLY A 263 -0.83 8.74 14.23
N GLY A 264 -1.72 8.62 15.23
CA GLY A 264 -2.26 9.75 15.99
C GLY A 264 -3.62 10.25 15.48
N PHE A 265 -4.34 9.42 14.69
CA PHE A 265 -5.67 9.74 14.20
C PHE A 265 -6.81 9.16 15.06
N ASP A 266 -6.49 8.45 16.16
CA ASP A 266 -7.47 7.96 17.13
C ASP A 266 -7.93 9.09 18.07
N GLY A 267 -8.81 9.94 17.56
CA GLY A 267 -9.19 11.24 18.13
C GLY A 267 -10.42 11.18 19.05
N HIS A 268 -10.51 10.24 20.00
CA HIS A 268 -11.59 10.18 20.99
C HIS A 268 -11.63 11.36 21.96
N GLY A 269 -10.47 11.98 22.21
CA GLY A 269 -10.32 13.18 23.00
C GLY A 269 -9.33 14.14 22.35
N GLN A 270 -9.56 15.46 22.49
CA GLN A 270 -8.66 16.50 21.97
C GLN A 270 -8.34 16.36 20.46
N LEU A 271 -9.32 15.99 19.65
CA LEU A 271 -9.16 15.73 18.21
C LEU A 271 -8.40 16.86 17.50
N ALA A 272 -8.75 18.12 17.78
CA ALA A 272 -8.10 19.27 17.12
C ALA A 272 -6.59 19.32 17.43
N ASN A 273 -6.19 19.06 18.66
CA ASN A 273 -4.77 19.05 19.07
C ASN A 273 -4.02 17.86 18.47
N SER A 274 -4.63 16.68 18.46
CA SER A 274 -4.05 15.48 17.84
C SER A 274 -3.83 15.68 16.35
N TYR A 275 -4.82 16.24 15.65
CA TYR A 275 -4.75 16.44 14.21
C TYR A 275 -3.84 17.60 13.81
N ALA A 276 -3.66 18.62 14.67
CA ALA A 276 -2.66 19.67 14.45
C ALA A 276 -1.23 19.11 14.30
N GLN A 277 -0.96 17.93 14.89
CA GLN A 277 0.34 17.25 14.79
C GLN A 277 0.34 16.10 13.77
N SER A 278 -0.75 15.33 13.71
CA SER A 278 -0.81 14.12 12.90
C SER A 278 -0.99 14.40 11.41
N LEU A 279 -1.78 15.44 11.05
CA LEU A 279 -1.92 15.86 9.66
C LEU A 279 -0.59 16.33 9.05
N PRO A 280 0.18 17.23 9.69
CA PRO A 280 1.51 17.57 9.19
C PRO A 280 2.42 16.36 9.00
N ARG A 281 2.52 15.47 9.99
CA ARG A 281 3.36 14.26 9.86
C ARG A 281 2.98 13.38 8.68
N LEU A 282 1.68 13.22 8.43
CA LEU A 282 1.19 12.44 7.29
C LEU A 282 1.52 13.12 5.96
N THR A 283 1.20 14.41 5.84
CA THR A 283 1.40 15.17 4.60
C THR A 283 2.86 15.44 4.31
N ASP A 284 3.69 15.69 5.33
CA ASP A 284 5.13 15.88 5.19
C ASP A 284 5.83 14.58 4.73
N LEU A 285 5.36 13.41 5.20
CA LEU A 285 5.84 12.12 4.70
C LEU A 285 5.56 11.98 3.21
N VAL A 286 4.33 12.30 2.78
CA VAL A 286 3.94 12.17 1.37
C VAL A 286 4.65 13.23 0.51
N ASP A 287 4.75 14.48 0.99
CA ASP A 287 5.52 15.55 0.34
C ASP A 287 6.98 15.15 0.14
N TYR A 288 7.60 14.60 1.20
CA TYR A 288 8.96 14.08 1.12
C TYR A 288 9.10 13.00 0.05
N ILE A 289 8.20 12.02 0.02
CA ILE A 289 8.23 10.92 -0.95
C ILE A 289 8.17 11.48 -2.38
N ILE A 290 7.22 12.36 -2.67
CA ILE A 290 7.02 12.92 -4.01
C ILE A 290 8.23 13.78 -4.43
N THR A 291 8.65 14.69 -3.56
CA THR A 291 9.77 15.61 -3.84
C THR A 291 11.07 14.83 -4.03
N LYS A 292 11.34 13.87 -3.14
CA LYS A 292 12.55 13.05 -3.21
C LYS A 292 12.56 12.15 -4.43
N ALA A 293 11.43 11.51 -4.76
CA ALA A 293 11.30 10.73 -5.99
C ALA A 293 11.55 11.57 -7.25
N GLY A 294 11.12 12.85 -7.23
CA GLY A 294 11.42 13.81 -8.29
C GLY A 294 12.91 14.04 -8.45
N THR A 295 13.63 14.36 -7.37
CA THR A 295 15.09 14.59 -7.40
C THR A 295 15.88 13.33 -7.75
N MET A 296 15.34 12.15 -7.47
CA MET A 296 15.94 10.85 -7.81
C MET A 296 15.58 10.37 -9.23
N GLY A 297 14.74 11.09 -9.99
CA GLY A 297 14.35 10.75 -11.35
C GLY A 297 13.40 9.54 -11.46
N ILE A 298 12.70 9.18 -10.39
CA ILE A 298 11.77 8.04 -10.34
C ILE A 298 10.31 8.42 -10.09
N ALA A 299 9.96 9.71 -10.13
CA ALA A 299 8.62 10.20 -9.83
C ALA A 299 7.53 9.54 -10.72
N ASN A 300 7.82 9.31 -12.00
CA ASN A 300 6.90 8.69 -12.95
C ASN A 300 6.56 7.21 -12.63
N ARG A 301 7.27 6.61 -11.68
CA ARG A 301 7.08 5.23 -11.22
C ARG A 301 6.24 5.15 -9.95
N ILE A 302 6.05 6.25 -9.22
CA ILE A 302 5.49 6.25 -7.87
C ILE A 302 3.96 6.35 -7.92
N PHE A 303 3.30 5.34 -7.35
CA PHE A 303 1.88 5.35 -7.05
C PHE A 303 1.71 5.28 -5.53
N ILE A 304 0.98 6.23 -4.94
CA ILE A 304 0.77 6.36 -3.50
C ILE A 304 -0.72 6.14 -3.19
N ARG A 305 -0.99 5.34 -2.18
CA ARG A 305 -2.30 5.23 -1.55
C ARG A 305 -2.20 5.69 -0.11
N ILE A 306 -3.06 6.66 0.27
CA ILE A 306 -3.27 7.09 1.65
C ILE A 306 -4.63 6.57 2.09
N TYR A 307 -4.67 5.80 3.18
CA TYR A 307 -5.90 5.20 3.69
C TYR A 307 -5.87 5.11 5.22
N SER A 308 -7.04 5.00 5.82
CA SER A 308 -7.21 4.68 7.23
C SER A 308 -8.16 3.50 7.37
N GLU A 309 -8.22 2.89 8.54
CA GLU A 309 -9.06 1.72 8.82
C GLU A 309 -10.57 2.01 8.81
N PHE A 310 -10.95 3.25 9.08
CA PHE A 310 -12.31 3.78 9.03
C PHE A 310 -12.28 5.31 9.17
N GLY A 311 -13.43 5.96 9.26
CA GLY A 311 -13.59 7.40 9.54
C GLY A 311 -13.94 7.69 10.99
N ARG A 312 -14.42 8.93 11.25
CA ARG A 312 -14.86 9.39 12.57
C ARG A 312 -16.31 9.86 12.53
N THR A 313 -17.02 9.75 13.66
CA THR A 313 -18.40 10.21 13.78
C THR A 313 -18.54 11.66 13.36
N PRO A 314 -19.68 12.06 12.76
CA PRO A 314 -19.87 13.42 12.29
C PRO A 314 -19.85 14.45 13.43
N LEU A 315 -20.42 14.09 14.57
CA LEU A 315 -20.55 15.02 15.71
C LEU A 315 -19.38 14.84 16.67
N ASN A 316 -18.87 15.96 17.15
CA ASN A 316 -17.92 16.00 18.25
C ASN A 316 -18.66 15.71 19.57
N ASN A 317 -18.17 14.71 20.33
CA ASN A 317 -18.73 14.34 21.65
C ASN A 317 -18.29 15.27 22.81
N GLY A 318 -17.77 16.46 22.46
CA GLY A 318 -17.26 17.47 23.40
C GLY A 318 -15.79 17.79 23.18
N ASN A 319 -14.92 16.80 22.96
CA ASN A 319 -13.49 16.97 22.71
C ASN A 319 -12.95 16.12 21.57
N GLY A 320 -13.70 15.15 21.08
CA GLY A 320 -13.27 14.22 20.05
C GLY A 320 -14.43 13.57 19.31
N LYS A 321 -14.11 12.53 18.57
CA LYS A 321 -15.04 11.79 17.74
C LYS A 321 -14.79 10.29 17.88
N ASP A 322 -15.88 9.53 17.88
CA ASP A 322 -15.83 8.06 17.94
C ASP A 322 -15.62 7.42 16.55
N HIS A 323 -15.53 6.11 16.51
CA HIS A 323 -15.36 5.36 15.27
C HIS A 323 -16.60 5.44 14.37
N HIS A 324 -16.37 5.58 13.09
CA HIS A 324 -17.41 5.61 12.06
C HIS A 324 -16.96 4.86 10.83
N SER A 325 -17.83 3.97 10.30
CA SER A 325 -17.44 3.11 9.18
C SER A 325 -17.18 3.85 7.87
N VAL A 326 -17.72 5.05 7.68
CA VAL A 326 -17.58 5.82 6.44
C VAL A 326 -16.38 6.75 6.53
N GLY A 327 -15.45 6.60 5.59
CA GLY A 327 -14.20 7.34 5.56
C GLY A 327 -13.82 7.83 4.17
N THR A 328 -12.58 8.34 4.08
CA THR A 328 -11.98 8.91 2.88
C THR A 328 -10.63 8.23 2.62
N GLN A 329 -10.30 8.01 1.35
CA GLN A 329 -8.97 7.59 0.89
C GLN A 329 -8.46 8.55 -0.18
N ILE A 330 -7.14 8.61 -0.35
CA ILE A 330 -6.51 9.38 -1.44
C ILE A 330 -5.60 8.45 -2.23
N LEU A 331 -5.75 8.48 -3.55
CA LEU A 331 -4.84 7.83 -4.50
C LEU A 331 -4.06 8.91 -5.24
N MET A 332 -2.75 8.72 -5.41
CA MET A 332 -1.88 9.72 -6.02
C MET A 332 -0.83 9.05 -6.92
N GLU A 333 -0.35 9.81 -7.91
CA GLU A 333 0.94 9.54 -8.53
C GLU A 333 1.87 10.75 -8.32
N ALA A 334 3.16 10.52 -8.18
CA ALA A 334 4.10 11.64 -7.99
C ALA A 334 4.23 12.53 -9.23
N THR A 335 3.87 12.02 -10.41
CA THR A 335 3.64 12.80 -11.63
C THR A 335 2.14 12.90 -11.87
N PRO A 336 1.55 14.08 -12.15
CA PRO A 336 0.10 14.23 -12.31
C PRO A 336 -0.49 13.28 -13.35
N PRO A 337 -1.39 12.36 -12.96
CA PRO A 337 -2.05 11.44 -13.90
C PRO A 337 -3.29 12.08 -14.52
N ALA A 338 -3.76 11.53 -15.63
CA ALA A 338 -4.98 12.01 -16.29
C ALA A 338 -6.25 11.92 -15.42
N TRP A 339 -6.25 11.04 -14.43
CA TRP A 339 -7.34 10.88 -13.45
C TRP A 339 -7.16 11.74 -12.18
N GLY A 340 -6.15 12.58 -12.11
CA GLY A 340 -5.89 13.50 -10.98
C GLY A 340 -6.88 14.67 -10.93
N ASN A 341 -6.78 15.50 -9.90
CA ASN A 341 -7.65 16.66 -9.65
C ASN A 341 -9.14 16.29 -9.59
N ARG A 342 -9.48 15.20 -8.87
CA ARG A 342 -10.83 14.66 -8.87
C ARG A 342 -11.25 14.17 -7.49
N VAL A 343 -12.57 14.21 -7.28
CA VAL A 343 -13.26 13.50 -6.21
C VAL A 343 -14.15 12.44 -6.84
N PHE A 344 -14.08 11.21 -6.36
CA PHE A 344 -14.95 10.11 -6.77
C PHE A 344 -15.70 9.57 -5.55
N GLY A 345 -17.01 9.41 -5.67
CA GLY A 345 -17.86 9.05 -4.55
C GLY A 345 -18.24 10.24 -3.67
N ALA A 346 -19.06 9.98 -2.69
CA ALA A 346 -19.62 10.98 -1.77
C ALA A 346 -19.99 10.35 -0.44
N SER A 347 -20.03 11.17 0.61
CA SER A 347 -20.77 10.90 1.85
C SER A 347 -21.89 11.91 2.02
N GLY A 348 -22.92 11.59 2.82
CA GLY A 348 -24.02 12.50 3.08
C GLY A 348 -23.60 13.70 3.95
N PRO A 349 -24.51 14.65 4.25
CA PRO A 349 -24.21 15.88 5.00
C PRO A 349 -23.51 15.63 6.35
N ARG A 350 -23.82 14.52 6.99
CA ARG A 350 -23.18 14.07 8.24
C ARG A 350 -22.34 12.82 8.06
N HIS A 351 -21.62 12.74 6.96
CA HIS A 351 -20.75 11.61 6.58
C HIS A 351 -21.45 10.25 6.60
N GLN A 352 -22.79 10.21 6.58
CA GLN A 352 -23.51 8.96 6.41
C GLN A 352 -23.23 8.38 5.03
N GLN A 353 -23.33 7.07 4.97
CA GLN A 353 -23.21 6.34 3.74
C GLN A 353 -24.25 6.76 2.72
N VAL A 354 -23.85 6.99 1.47
CA VAL A 354 -24.74 7.20 0.33
C VAL A 354 -24.38 6.22 -0.78
N LYS A 355 -25.36 5.97 -1.67
CA LYS A 355 -25.13 5.22 -2.88
C LYS A 355 -24.62 6.13 -3.98
N VAL A 356 -23.65 5.67 -4.76
CA VAL A 356 -23.09 6.40 -5.89
C VAL A 356 -23.07 5.53 -7.14
N ASP A 357 -23.17 6.15 -8.28
CA ASP A 357 -23.02 5.50 -9.57
C ASP A 357 -21.60 4.95 -9.73
N PRO A 358 -21.41 3.65 -9.96
CA PRO A 358 -20.07 3.06 -10.09
C PRO A 358 -19.23 3.59 -11.25
N ALA A 359 -19.85 4.11 -12.31
CA ALA A 359 -19.12 4.64 -13.47
C ALA A 359 -18.62 6.08 -13.25
N THR A 360 -19.39 6.89 -12.51
CA THR A 360 -19.14 8.33 -12.39
C THR A 360 -18.77 8.80 -11.00
N GLY A 361 -19.07 8.02 -9.95
CA GLY A 361 -18.96 8.42 -8.55
C GLY A 361 -20.00 9.45 -8.08
N ALA A 362 -20.96 9.83 -8.94
CA ALA A 362 -22.02 10.76 -8.59
C ALA A 362 -23.07 10.10 -7.67
N VAL A 363 -23.71 10.88 -6.79
CA VAL A 363 -24.78 10.35 -5.94
C VAL A 363 -25.94 9.84 -6.78
N ASP A 364 -26.31 8.58 -6.58
CA ASP A 364 -27.46 7.92 -7.20
C ASP A 364 -28.20 7.08 -6.14
N PRO A 365 -29.25 7.64 -5.50
CA PRO A 365 -29.98 6.94 -4.45
C PRO A 365 -30.75 5.71 -4.93
N VAL A 366 -31.05 5.65 -6.23
CA VAL A 366 -31.93 4.61 -6.82
C VAL A 366 -31.09 3.41 -7.28
N ASN A 367 -30.18 3.62 -8.22
CA ASN A 367 -29.43 2.54 -8.88
C ASN A 367 -27.99 2.43 -8.36
N GLY A 368 -27.50 3.46 -7.66
CA GLY A 368 -26.14 3.52 -7.16
C GLY A 368 -25.81 2.40 -6.16
N LYS A 369 -24.54 2.26 -5.90
CA LYS A 369 -23.95 1.26 -4.99
C LYS A 369 -23.17 1.93 -3.88
N VAL A 370 -23.01 1.22 -2.78
CA VAL A 370 -22.14 1.63 -1.68
C VAL A 370 -20.71 1.26 -2.00
N MET A 371 -19.82 2.24 -1.94
CA MET A 371 -18.41 1.98 -2.14
C MET A 371 -17.77 1.44 -0.84
N ALA A 372 -17.13 0.28 -0.94
CA ALA A 372 -16.44 -0.39 0.16
C ALA A 372 -14.97 -0.67 -0.23
N PRO A 373 -14.09 -1.05 0.72
CA PRO A 373 -12.68 -1.34 0.43
C PRO A 373 -12.47 -2.33 -0.71
N ARG A 374 -13.32 -3.37 -0.84
CA ARG A 374 -13.24 -4.34 -1.95
C ARG A 374 -13.35 -3.70 -3.33
N HIS A 375 -14.18 -2.68 -3.48
CA HIS A 375 -14.36 -1.99 -4.76
C HIS A 375 -13.13 -1.14 -5.12
N VAL A 376 -12.58 -0.42 -4.14
CA VAL A 376 -11.34 0.35 -4.29
C VAL A 376 -10.17 -0.59 -4.65
N HIS A 377 -10.08 -1.75 -3.99
CA HIS A 377 -9.07 -2.76 -4.29
C HIS A 377 -9.24 -3.34 -5.70
N ALA A 378 -10.47 -3.65 -6.13
CA ALA A 378 -10.72 -4.16 -7.46
C ALA A 378 -10.23 -3.19 -8.55
N ALA A 379 -10.57 -1.90 -8.40
CA ALA A 379 -10.12 -0.86 -9.31
C ALA A 379 -8.59 -0.67 -9.28
N MET A 380 -7.97 -0.62 -8.09
CA MET A 380 -6.51 -0.51 -7.96
C MET A 380 -5.80 -1.72 -8.56
N ARG A 381 -6.28 -2.96 -8.30
CA ARG A 381 -5.70 -4.17 -8.88
C ARG A 381 -5.70 -4.13 -10.41
N LYS A 382 -6.83 -3.71 -11.00
CA LYS A 382 -6.96 -3.52 -12.45
C LYS A 382 -5.96 -2.46 -12.95
N TYR A 383 -5.92 -1.29 -12.32
CA TYR A 383 -5.04 -0.19 -12.72
C TYR A 383 -3.54 -0.54 -12.59
N LEU A 384 -3.17 -1.23 -11.53
CA LEU A 384 -1.80 -1.62 -11.23
C LEU A 384 -1.35 -2.92 -11.92
N GLY A 385 -2.20 -3.53 -12.76
CA GLY A 385 -1.88 -4.76 -13.46
C GLY A 385 -1.73 -5.98 -12.54
N ILE A 386 -2.40 -5.97 -11.39
CA ILE A 386 -2.42 -7.10 -10.45
C ILE A 386 -3.57 -8.02 -10.86
N GLN A 387 -3.30 -8.94 -11.75
CA GLN A 387 -4.26 -9.99 -12.09
C GLN A 387 -3.81 -11.30 -11.46
N THR A 388 -4.69 -11.91 -10.67
CA THR A 388 -4.48 -13.24 -10.16
C THR A 388 -5.59 -14.15 -10.67
N SER A 389 -5.20 -15.29 -11.21
CA SER A 389 -6.12 -16.36 -11.63
C SER A 389 -6.57 -17.24 -10.45
N ASP A 390 -5.92 -17.11 -9.28
CA ASP A 390 -6.28 -17.88 -8.10
C ASP A 390 -7.61 -17.38 -7.51
N PRO A 391 -8.70 -18.19 -7.54
CA PRO A 391 -10.00 -17.80 -7.02
C PRO A 391 -9.99 -17.36 -5.56
N LYS A 392 -9.03 -17.87 -4.79
CA LYS A 392 -8.79 -17.53 -3.39
C LYS A 392 -8.54 -16.04 -3.15
N PHE A 393 -7.98 -15.36 -4.13
CA PHE A 393 -7.60 -13.96 -4.04
C PHE A 393 -8.50 -13.02 -4.84
N GLN A 394 -9.55 -13.56 -5.44
CA GLN A 394 -10.57 -12.76 -6.13
C GLN A 394 -11.48 -12.08 -5.12
N LEU A 395 -11.83 -10.84 -5.39
CA LEU A 395 -12.66 -10.04 -4.47
C LEU A 395 -14.17 -10.29 -4.64
N ASN A 396 -14.57 -11.09 -5.63
CA ASN A 396 -15.98 -11.40 -5.94
C ASN A 396 -16.88 -10.14 -6.02
N VAL A 397 -16.36 -9.10 -6.67
CA VAL A 397 -17.12 -7.87 -6.92
C VAL A 397 -18.06 -8.12 -8.09
N PRO A 398 -19.39 -7.99 -7.92
CA PRO A 398 -20.34 -8.12 -9.02
C PRO A 398 -20.05 -7.10 -10.15
N ALA A 399 -20.32 -7.45 -11.38
CA ALA A 399 -20.11 -6.54 -12.52
C ALA A 399 -20.86 -5.22 -12.37
N THR A 400 -22.04 -5.24 -11.73
CA THR A 400 -22.85 -4.05 -11.41
C THR A 400 -22.27 -3.17 -10.31
N GLU A 401 -21.23 -3.64 -9.64
CA GLU A 401 -20.49 -2.94 -8.58
C GLU A 401 -19.03 -2.66 -8.97
N ASN A 402 -18.73 -2.72 -10.26
CA ASN A 402 -17.40 -2.40 -10.77
C ASN A 402 -17.22 -0.88 -10.85
N PHE A 403 -16.59 -0.31 -9.84
CA PHE A 403 -16.32 1.12 -9.77
C PHE A 403 -15.19 1.53 -10.70
N ASP A 404 -15.48 2.40 -11.69
CA ASP A 404 -14.50 2.89 -12.67
C ASP A 404 -13.73 4.12 -12.15
N ILE A 405 -13.07 3.93 -11.02
CA ILE A 405 -12.42 4.98 -10.22
C ILE A 405 -11.40 5.78 -11.04
N PHE A 406 -10.66 5.13 -11.92
CA PHE A 406 -9.57 5.73 -12.70
C PHE A 406 -10.01 6.30 -14.05
N ASN A 407 -11.31 6.27 -14.39
CA ASN A 407 -11.81 6.83 -15.62
C ASN A 407 -11.70 8.38 -15.60
N PRO A 408 -10.87 9.00 -16.45
CA PRO A 408 -10.71 10.46 -16.45
C PRO A 408 -11.96 11.23 -16.88
N ALA A 409 -12.90 10.58 -17.57
CA ALA A 409 -14.17 11.18 -17.96
C ALA A 409 -15.24 11.20 -16.85
N ALA A 410 -15.02 10.50 -15.72
CA ALA A 410 -15.93 10.56 -14.59
C ALA A 410 -15.99 11.97 -14.00
N LYS A 411 -17.16 12.37 -13.50
CA LYS A 411 -17.38 13.73 -12.98
C LYS A 411 -16.36 14.08 -11.90
N THR A 412 -15.84 15.30 -11.98
CA THR A 412 -14.92 15.89 -11.03
C THR A 412 -15.66 16.93 -10.20
N GLY A 413 -15.37 17.00 -8.91
CA GLY A 413 -15.90 18.00 -8.00
C GLY A 413 -16.77 17.41 -6.89
N TYR A 414 -16.97 18.25 -5.88
CA TYR A 414 -17.86 17.91 -4.77
C TYR A 414 -19.29 17.80 -5.27
N PRO A 415 -20.01 16.74 -4.92
CA PRO A 415 -21.44 16.73 -5.11
C PRO A 415 -22.05 17.90 -4.30
N ASN A 416 -22.91 18.69 -4.94
CA ASN A 416 -23.77 19.64 -4.22
C ASN A 416 -24.72 18.79 -3.36
N LEU A 417 -24.39 18.57 -2.12
CA LEU A 417 -25.22 17.90 -1.10
C LEU A 417 -25.94 18.93 -0.27
#